data_0a7297f072f19cfaf9419b2013328a49
#
_entry.id   0a7297f072f19cfaf9419b2013328a49
#
_cell.length_a   1.000
_cell.length_b   1.000
_cell.length_c   1.000
_cell.angle_alpha   90.00
_cell.angle_beta   90.00
_cell.angle_gamma   90.00
#
_symmetry.space_group_name_H-M   'P 1'
#
loop_
_entity.id
_entity.type
_entity.pdbx_description
1 polymer ?
#
loop_
_entity_poly.entity_id
_entity_poly.type
_entity_poly.pdbx_seq_one_letter_code
_entity_poly.pdbx_strand_id
1 'polypeptide(L)' 'MQVTIPETGFVRLAQVLEVIPIGKSCWWQGVKSGRYPKPVKLSARCTAWKAEDIHNLIKQLSEQTEKTM' A
#
# COMPACT_ATOMS: atom_id res chain seq x y z
N MET A 1 5.39 19.19 -0.04
CA MET A 1 5.22 18.48 -1.30
C MET A 1 4.48 17.17 -1.05
N GLN A 2 3.44 16.94 -1.80
CA GLN A 2 2.63 15.74 -1.60
C GLN A 2 3.18 14.58 -2.42
N VAL A 3 3.20 13.42 -1.79
CA VAL A 3 3.56 12.20 -2.49
C VAL A 3 2.27 11.63 -3.11
N THR A 4 2.29 11.47 -4.40
CA THR A 4 1.13 10.97 -5.12
C THR A 4 1.44 9.59 -5.67
N ILE A 5 0.51 8.67 -5.46
CA ILE A 5 0.62 7.33 -6.04
C ILE A 5 0.28 7.43 -7.52
N PRO A 6 1.17 7.01 -8.41
CA PRO A 6 0.87 7.03 -9.84
C PRO A 6 -0.26 6.06 -10.19
N GLU A 7 -0.90 6.29 -11.30
CA GLU A 7 -1.99 5.42 -11.73
C GLU A 7 -1.48 4.06 -12.16
N THR A 8 -0.30 4.02 -12.72
CA THR A 8 0.32 2.77 -13.16
C THR A 8 1.76 2.74 -12.69
N GLY A 9 2.37 1.56 -12.80
CA GLY A 9 3.75 1.40 -12.39
C GLY A 9 3.86 0.86 -10.98
N PHE A 10 4.96 1.18 -10.32
CA PHE A 10 5.27 0.63 -9.00
C PHE A 10 5.56 1.74 -8.01
N VAL A 11 5.27 1.45 -6.75
CA VAL A 11 5.58 2.37 -5.66
C VAL A 11 6.35 1.62 -4.59
N ARG A 12 7.17 2.35 -3.86
CA ARG A 12 7.96 1.76 -2.79
C ARG A 12 7.24 1.91 -1.46
N LEU A 13 7.73 1.16 -0.46
CA LEU A 13 7.10 1.17 0.86
C LEU A 13 6.98 2.57 1.44
N ALA A 14 8.02 3.38 1.28
CA ALA A 14 7.98 4.74 1.82
C ALA A 14 6.81 5.53 1.26
N GLN A 15 6.56 5.38 -0.03
CA GLN A 15 5.44 6.07 -0.67
C GLN A 15 4.10 5.53 -0.18
N VAL A 16 4.02 4.21 -0.01
CA VAL A 16 2.80 3.57 0.48
C VAL A 16 2.46 4.09 1.88
N LEU A 17 3.46 4.14 2.76
CA LEU A 17 3.22 4.55 4.14
C LEU A 17 2.92 6.04 4.28
N GLU A 18 3.24 6.82 3.27
CA GLU A 18 2.88 8.24 3.30
C GLU A 18 1.40 8.45 3.04
N VAL A 19 0.82 7.62 2.20
CA VAL A 19 -0.62 7.72 1.89
C VAL A 19 -1.46 6.85 2.80
N ILE A 20 -0.86 5.82 3.40
CA ILE A 20 -1.54 4.97 4.38
C ILE A 20 -0.79 5.11 5.69
N PRO A 21 -1.27 5.98 6.60
CA PRO A 21 -0.50 6.35 7.80
C PRO A 21 -0.56 5.30 8.89
N ILE A 22 0.12 4.20 8.66
CA ILE A 22 0.27 3.15 9.67
C ILE A 22 1.75 2.82 9.81
N GLY A 23 2.09 2.13 10.88
CA GLY A 23 3.47 1.75 11.12
C GLY A 23 3.92 0.63 10.20
N LYS A 24 5.23 0.50 10.04
CA LYS A 24 5.81 -0.56 9.23
C LYS A 24 5.40 -1.94 9.72
N SER A 25 5.41 -2.12 11.03
CA SER A 25 5.05 -3.40 11.62
C SER A 25 3.62 -3.79 11.26
N CYS A 26 2.70 -2.84 11.37
CA CYS A 26 1.32 -3.07 11.01
C CYS A 26 1.18 -3.40 9.53
N TRP A 27 1.93 -2.69 8.70
CA TRP A 27 1.91 -2.93 7.27
C TRP A 27 2.33 -4.36 6.94
N TRP A 28 3.47 -4.78 7.50
CA TRP A 28 3.99 -6.11 7.21
C TRP A 28 3.11 -7.22 7.77
N GLN A 29 2.49 -6.97 8.90
CA GLN A 29 1.53 -7.93 9.43
C GLN A 29 0.33 -8.07 8.51
N GLY A 30 -0.14 -6.97 7.95
CA GLY A 30 -1.25 -7.00 7.01
C GLY A 30 -0.90 -7.74 5.73
N VAL A 31 0.32 -7.55 5.25
CA VAL A 31 0.80 -8.27 4.06
C VAL A 31 0.86 -9.76 4.35
N LYS A 32 1.37 -10.11 5.51
CA LYS A 32 1.51 -11.51 5.90
C LYS A 32 0.16 -12.20 6.08
N SER A 33 -0.80 -11.49 6.60
CA SER A 33 -2.12 -12.06 6.85
C SER A 33 -3.03 -12.04 5.62
N GLY A 34 -2.58 -11.41 4.55
CA GLY A 34 -3.34 -11.35 3.31
C GLY A 34 -4.26 -10.15 3.19
N ARG A 35 -4.25 -9.25 4.15
CA ARG A 35 -5.04 -8.03 4.10
C ARG A 35 -4.58 -7.04 3.05
N TYR A 36 -3.27 -6.98 2.89
CA TYR A 36 -2.64 -6.03 2.00
C TYR A 36 -1.98 -6.77 0.85
N PRO A 37 -1.79 -6.11 -0.28
CA PRO A 37 -1.21 -6.77 -1.45
C PRO A 37 0.22 -7.20 -1.18
N LYS A 38 0.62 -8.27 -1.81
CA LYS A 38 1.96 -8.81 -1.67
C LYS A 38 2.94 -7.97 -2.48
N PRO A 39 4.17 -7.82 -1.98
CA PRO A 39 5.17 -7.06 -2.72
C PRO A 39 5.65 -7.79 -3.95
N VAL A 40 6.12 -7.00 -4.90
CA VAL A 40 6.75 -7.52 -6.10
C VAL A 40 8.24 -7.20 -6.00
N LYS A 41 9.08 -8.20 -6.22
CA LYS A 41 10.51 -7.97 -6.21
C LYS A 41 10.96 -7.53 -7.59
N LEU A 42 11.39 -6.29 -7.68
CA LEU A 42 11.91 -5.76 -8.93
C LEU A 42 13.36 -6.13 -9.14
N SER A 43 14.09 -6.30 -8.06
CA SER A 43 15.47 -6.76 -8.10
C SER A 43 15.82 -7.35 -6.75
N ALA A 44 17.06 -7.80 -6.57
CA ALA A 44 17.48 -8.44 -5.33
C ALA A 44 17.24 -7.56 -4.10
N ARG A 45 17.28 -6.26 -4.26
CA ARG A 45 17.12 -5.33 -3.14
C ARG A 45 15.96 -4.37 -3.29
N CYS A 46 15.22 -4.49 -4.36
CA CYS A 46 14.12 -3.57 -4.61
C CYS A 46 12.80 -4.30 -4.50
N THR A 47 12.04 -3.92 -3.51
CA THR A 47 10.69 -4.42 -3.31
C THR A 47 9.72 -3.28 -3.53
N ALA A 48 8.67 -3.54 -4.28
CA ALA A 48 7.69 -2.51 -4.58
C ALA A 48 6.31 -3.13 -4.68
N TRP A 49 5.32 -2.28 -4.80
CA TRP A 49 3.94 -2.72 -4.97
C TRP A 49 3.37 -2.09 -6.23
N LYS A 50 2.47 -2.79 -6.88
CA LYS A 50 1.79 -2.23 -8.03
C LYS A 50 0.93 -1.05 -7.60
N ALA A 51 1.02 0.04 -8.34
CA ALA A 51 0.23 1.22 -8.03
C ALA A 51 -1.26 0.91 -8.02
N GLU A 52 -1.72 0.08 -8.95
CA GLU A 52 -3.11 -0.36 -9.01
C GLU A 52 -3.55 -1.01 -7.71
N ASP A 53 -2.71 -1.90 -7.18
CA ASP A 53 -3.05 -2.61 -5.95
C ASP A 53 -3.16 -1.65 -4.78
N ILE A 54 -2.30 -0.66 -4.73
CA ILE A 54 -2.33 0.34 -3.67
C ILE A 54 -3.58 1.21 -3.79
N HIS A 55 -3.94 1.60 -5.01
CA HIS A 55 -5.17 2.37 -5.22
C HIS A 55 -6.39 1.59 -4.76
N ASN A 56 -6.44 0.31 -5.09
CA ASN A 56 -7.55 -0.55 -4.67
C ASN A 56 -7.60 -0.68 -3.16
N LEU A 57 -6.45 -0.82 -2.53
CA LEU A 57 -6.38 -0.91 -1.09
C LEU A 57 -6.90 0.37 -0.42
N ILE A 58 -6.47 1.51 -0.92
CA ILE A 58 -6.92 2.78 -0.37
C ILE A 58 -8.43 2.90 -0.49
N LYS A 59 -8.97 2.48 -1.61
CA LYS A 59 -10.41 2.50 -1.82
C LYS A 59 -11.13 1.61 -0.82
N GLN A 60 -10.62 0.41 -0.61
CA GLN A 60 -11.21 -0.52 0.34
C GLN A 60 -11.19 0.02 1.77
N LEU A 61 -10.07 0.61 2.15
CA LEU A 61 -9.95 1.17 3.49
C LEU A 61 -10.90 2.34 3.69
N SER A 62 -11.06 3.16 2.67
CA SER A 62 -11.99 4.29 2.74
C SER A 62 -13.43 3.79 2.88
N GLU A 63 -13.79 2.77 2.14
CA GLU A 63 -15.14 2.21 2.21
C GLU A 63 -15.41 1.61 3.58
N GLN A 64 -14.45 0.90 4.13
CA GLN A 64 -14.60 0.32 5.47
C GLN A 64 -14.77 1.40 6.52
N THR A 65 -14.01 2.48 6.40
CA THR A 65 -14.11 3.57 7.35
C THR A 65 -15.49 4.21 7.31
N GLU A 66 -16.04 4.36 6.13
CA GLU A 66 -17.37 4.94 5.98
C GLU A 66 -18.43 4.04 6.58
N LYS A 67 -18.28 2.74 6.44
CA LYS A 67 -19.26 1.79 6.97
C LYS A 67 -19.28 1.72 8.48
N THR A 68 -18.18 2.08 9.10
CA THR A 68 -18.06 1.98 10.55
C THR A 68 -18.81 3.08 11.29
N MET A 69 -19.23 4.06 10.61
CA MET A 69 -19.92 5.20 11.21
C MET A 69 -21.32 4.87 11.67
#